data_00ad92c7b71aad7e0d1f5287bbcab664
#
_entry.id   00ad92c7b71aad7e0d1f5287bbcab664
#
_cell.length_a   1.000
_cell.length_b   1.000
_cell.length_c   1.000
_cell.angle_alpha   90.00
_cell.angle_beta   90.00
_cell.angle_gamma   90.00
#
_symmetry.space_group_name_H-M   'P 1'
#
loop_
_entity.id
_entity.type
_entity.pdbx_description
1 polymer ?
#
loop_
_entity_poly.entity_id
_entity_poly.type
_entity_poly.pdbx_seq_one_letter_code
_entity_poly.pdbx_strand_id
1 'polypeptide(L)'
;MTKVINPPISVEEKNHWLGKLAFAALVALKLAQWDGKAARNAQSENLFLLRWLQTALKQKRFHRCVVHDFEWLIHLGQQRLMTSKLKFRLEYLWRSCCCDIASQSDLFRLTYATELLKDLGWDSVVLSDERWQKMIAKKPIVTAIPTFYVTQSALTGGFSDDGKQIDSVAFWVLGDKAQFSEVIKQHHLQGEFDDALPHYRLLPL
;
A
#
# COMPACT_ATOMS: atom_id res chain seq x y z
N MET A 1 -4.31 -8.96 -41.88
CA MET A 1 -3.63 -8.07 -40.93
C MET A 1 -3.60 -8.78 -39.59
N THR A 2 -2.49 -9.36 -39.22
CA THR A 2 -2.31 -10.14 -37.99
C THR A 2 -2.17 -9.15 -36.82
N LYS A 3 -3.14 -9.15 -35.90
CA LYS A 3 -3.04 -8.40 -34.65
C LYS A 3 -1.85 -8.94 -33.86
N VAL A 4 -0.78 -8.15 -33.75
CA VAL A 4 0.34 -8.44 -32.85
C VAL A 4 -0.22 -8.35 -31.43
N ILE A 5 -0.50 -9.49 -30.82
CA ILE A 5 -0.86 -9.58 -29.41
C ILE A 5 0.47 -9.40 -28.66
N ASN A 6 0.72 -8.19 -28.17
CA ASN A 6 1.84 -7.96 -27.27
C ASN A 6 1.66 -8.87 -26.04
N PRO A 7 2.70 -9.59 -25.59
CA PRO A 7 2.62 -10.41 -24.40
C PRO A 7 2.20 -9.55 -23.19
N PRO A 8 1.50 -10.12 -22.22
CA PRO A 8 1.15 -9.40 -21.00
C PRO A 8 2.45 -8.96 -20.30
N ILE A 9 2.49 -7.69 -19.92
CA ILE A 9 3.63 -7.09 -19.22
C ILE A 9 3.76 -7.79 -17.87
N SER A 10 4.98 -8.18 -17.49
CA SER A 10 5.22 -8.82 -16.21
C SER A 10 5.00 -7.84 -15.06
N VAL A 11 4.69 -8.37 -13.87
CA VAL A 11 4.54 -7.57 -12.64
C VAL A 11 5.84 -6.81 -12.33
N GLU A 12 6.99 -7.45 -12.55
CA GLU A 12 8.32 -6.86 -12.36
C GLU A 12 8.55 -5.66 -13.29
N GLU A 13 8.18 -5.79 -14.57
CA GLU A 13 8.31 -4.72 -15.54
C GLU A 13 7.37 -3.55 -15.20
N LYS A 14 6.15 -3.82 -14.77
CA LYS A 14 5.22 -2.79 -14.28
C LYS A 14 5.78 -2.08 -13.06
N ASN A 15 6.30 -2.81 -12.08
CA ASN A 15 6.91 -2.25 -10.87
C ASN A 15 8.11 -1.37 -11.19
N HIS A 16 8.96 -1.81 -12.12
CA HIS A 16 10.10 -1.01 -12.58
C HIS A 16 9.65 0.36 -13.17
N TRP A 17 8.62 0.37 -14.01
CA TRP A 17 8.10 1.62 -14.57
C TRP A 17 7.38 2.50 -13.55
N LEU A 18 6.67 1.91 -12.58
CA LEU A 18 6.08 2.64 -11.46
C LEU A 18 7.14 3.30 -10.58
N GLY A 19 8.22 2.59 -10.26
CA GLY A 19 9.34 3.13 -9.51
C GLY A 19 10.01 4.30 -10.24
N LYS A 20 10.24 4.18 -11.55
CA LYS A 20 10.79 5.27 -12.39
C LYS A 20 9.88 6.50 -12.41
N LEU A 21 8.57 6.30 -12.54
CA LEU A 21 7.58 7.38 -12.51
C LEU A 21 7.64 8.11 -11.17
N ALA A 22 7.54 7.38 -10.07
CA ALA A 22 7.53 7.95 -8.74
C ALA A 22 8.83 8.70 -8.44
N PHE A 23 9.99 8.11 -8.75
CA PHE A 23 11.29 8.75 -8.59
C PHE A 23 11.41 10.04 -9.39
N ALA A 24 11.04 10.02 -10.67
CA ALA A 24 11.12 11.19 -11.53
C ALA A 24 10.23 12.35 -11.02
N ALA A 25 9.03 12.06 -10.52
CA ALA A 25 8.14 13.05 -9.92
C ALA A 25 8.74 13.67 -8.66
N LEU A 26 9.34 12.85 -7.78
CA LEU A 26 9.98 13.32 -6.54
C LEU A 26 11.22 14.16 -6.81
N VAL A 27 12.05 13.75 -7.78
CA VAL A 27 13.22 14.53 -8.21
C VAL A 27 12.78 15.87 -8.80
N ALA A 28 11.76 15.88 -9.66
CA ALA A 28 11.23 17.11 -10.24
C ALA A 28 10.72 18.08 -9.16
N LEU A 29 10.04 17.58 -8.13
CA LEU A 29 9.61 18.38 -6.99
C LEU A 29 10.81 18.97 -6.23
N LYS A 30 11.83 18.16 -5.96
CA LYS A 30 13.05 18.64 -5.27
C LYS A 30 13.78 19.72 -6.05
N LEU A 31 13.93 19.55 -7.35
CA LEU A 31 14.54 20.57 -8.23
C LEU A 31 13.72 21.86 -8.24
N ALA A 32 12.38 21.76 -8.34
CA ALA A 32 11.51 22.92 -8.29
C ALA A 32 11.58 23.66 -6.93
N GLN A 33 11.78 22.93 -5.84
CA GLN A 33 12.00 23.52 -4.51
C GLN A 33 13.35 24.24 -4.40
N TRP A 34 14.41 23.70 -4.99
CA TRP A 34 15.71 24.36 -5.05
C TRP A 34 15.67 25.62 -5.92
N ASP A 35 14.94 25.58 -7.04
CA ASP A 35 14.74 26.73 -7.92
C ASP A 35 13.75 27.77 -7.35
N GLY A 36 13.17 27.55 -6.17
CA GLY A 36 12.16 28.44 -5.59
C GLY A 36 10.79 28.42 -6.30
N LYS A 37 10.56 27.48 -7.24
CA LYS A 37 9.31 27.35 -8.02
C LYS A 37 8.21 26.59 -7.28
N ALA A 38 8.54 25.87 -6.20
CA ALA A 38 7.60 25.15 -5.34
C ALA A 38 7.95 25.37 -3.87
N ALA A 39 6.99 25.81 -3.07
CA ALA A 39 7.19 25.96 -1.63
C ALA A 39 7.19 24.61 -0.92
N ARG A 40 7.88 24.53 0.22
CA ARG A 40 7.97 23.31 1.05
C ARG A 40 6.77 23.19 2.00
N ASN A 41 5.57 23.19 1.44
CA ASN A 41 4.33 22.93 2.18
C ASN A 41 3.43 21.98 1.37
N ALA A 42 2.55 21.27 2.07
CA ALA A 42 1.73 20.21 1.48
C ALA A 42 0.89 20.67 0.28
N GLN A 43 0.35 21.88 0.33
CA GLN A 43 -0.48 22.42 -0.74
C GLN A 43 0.33 22.67 -2.02
N SER A 44 1.47 23.35 -1.90
CA SER A 44 2.35 23.67 -3.03
C SER A 44 2.95 22.38 -3.63
N GLU A 45 3.36 21.44 -2.78
CA GLU A 45 3.89 20.14 -3.21
C GLU A 45 2.84 19.35 -3.99
N ASN A 46 1.60 19.24 -3.46
CA ASN A 46 0.51 18.55 -4.14
C ASN A 46 0.15 19.21 -5.49
N LEU A 47 0.06 20.52 -5.52
CA LEU A 47 -0.24 21.26 -6.75
C LEU A 47 0.85 21.07 -7.81
N PHE A 48 2.12 21.15 -7.42
CA PHE A 48 3.24 20.91 -8.33
C PHE A 48 3.21 19.48 -8.88
N LEU A 49 3.08 18.50 -8.01
CA LEU A 49 3.05 17.09 -8.41
C LEU A 49 1.87 16.77 -9.31
N LEU A 50 0.69 17.31 -9.03
CA LEU A 50 -0.49 17.12 -9.86
C LEU A 50 -0.24 17.65 -11.30
N ARG A 51 0.29 18.88 -11.42
CA ARG A 51 0.61 19.49 -12.74
C ARG A 51 1.70 18.71 -13.46
N TRP A 52 2.71 18.25 -12.73
CA TRP A 52 3.80 17.45 -13.29
C TRP A 52 3.29 16.12 -13.83
N LEU A 53 2.45 15.41 -13.07
CA LEU A 53 1.84 14.15 -13.49
C LEU A 53 0.99 14.34 -14.74
N GLN A 54 0.12 15.34 -14.77
CA GLN A 54 -0.70 15.66 -15.96
C GLN A 54 0.15 15.94 -17.20
N THR A 55 1.24 16.70 -17.04
CA THR A 55 2.16 17.00 -18.13
C THR A 55 2.90 15.76 -18.61
N ALA A 56 3.40 14.94 -17.69
CA ALA A 56 4.13 13.71 -18.00
C ALA A 56 3.24 12.68 -18.74
N LEU A 57 1.98 12.55 -18.32
CA LEU A 57 0.99 11.71 -18.98
C LEU A 57 0.69 12.20 -20.41
N LYS A 58 0.40 13.52 -20.57
CA LYS A 58 0.16 14.15 -21.89
C LYS A 58 1.33 13.96 -22.84
N GLN A 59 2.54 14.04 -22.34
CA GLN A 59 3.77 13.88 -23.11
C GLN A 59 4.20 12.40 -23.29
N LYS A 60 3.44 11.45 -22.74
CA LYS A 60 3.75 9.99 -22.83
C LYS A 60 5.18 9.67 -22.42
N ARG A 61 5.67 10.28 -21.33
CA ARG A 61 7.07 10.15 -20.87
C ARG A 61 7.40 8.74 -20.34
N PHE A 62 6.40 7.94 -19.97
CA PHE A 62 6.57 6.64 -19.37
C PHE A 62 5.84 5.56 -20.17
N HIS A 63 6.21 4.33 -19.92
CA HIS A 63 5.62 3.20 -20.60
C HIS A 63 4.10 3.11 -20.35
N ARG A 64 3.35 2.61 -21.34
CA ARG A 64 1.88 2.53 -21.30
C ARG A 64 1.32 1.70 -20.14
N CYS A 65 2.10 0.77 -19.58
CA CYS A 65 1.64 -0.09 -18.47
C CYS A 65 1.31 0.68 -17.20
N VAL A 66 1.84 1.89 -17.01
CA VAL A 66 1.59 2.73 -15.83
C VAL A 66 0.59 3.87 -16.09
N VAL A 67 -0.05 3.90 -17.25
CA VAL A 67 -1.03 4.96 -17.58
C VAL A 67 -2.19 4.98 -16.59
N HIS A 68 -2.73 3.83 -16.24
CA HIS A 68 -3.82 3.72 -15.27
C HIS A 68 -3.41 4.23 -13.88
N ASP A 69 -2.20 3.95 -13.46
CA ASP A 69 -1.65 4.44 -12.19
C ASP A 69 -1.46 5.97 -12.20
N PHE A 70 -1.04 6.56 -13.36
CA PHE A 70 -1.02 8.01 -13.57
C PHE A 70 -2.42 8.62 -13.42
N GLU A 71 -3.40 8.06 -14.11
CA GLU A 71 -4.79 8.54 -14.10
C GLU A 71 -5.36 8.50 -12.68
N TRP A 72 -5.09 7.42 -11.93
CA TRP A 72 -5.49 7.29 -10.55
C TRP A 72 -4.86 8.36 -9.64
N LEU A 73 -3.54 8.60 -9.74
CA LEU A 73 -2.84 9.64 -8.98
C LEU A 73 -3.36 11.03 -9.31
N ILE A 74 -3.59 11.32 -10.59
CA ILE A 74 -4.13 12.61 -11.06
C ILE A 74 -5.55 12.81 -10.50
N HIS A 75 -6.42 11.81 -10.62
CA HIS A 75 -7.78 11.86 -10.11
C HIS A 75 -7.83 12.12 -8.60
N LEU A 76 -6.99 11.41 -7.84
CA LEU A 76 -6.85 11.63 -6.42
C LEU A 76 -6.39 13.07 -6.09
N GLY A 77 -5.40 13.60 -6.82
CA GLY A 77 -4.92 14.97 -6.66
C GLY A 77 -5.98 16.02 -6.99
N GLN A 78 -6.81 15.76 -7.99
CA GLN A 78 -7.90 16.65 -8.38
C GLN A 78 -9.04 16.68 -7.36
N GLN A 79 -9.44 15.52 -6.86
CA GLN A 79 -10.55 15.42 -5.89
C GLN A 79 -10.20 15.95 -4.51
N ARG A 80 -8.96 15.78 -4.07
CA ARG A 80 -8.52 16.04 -2.69
C ARG A 80 -7.21 16.79 -2.62
N LEU A 81 -7.06 17.87 -3.37
CA LEU A 81 -5.79 18.60 -3.49
C LEU A 81 -5.09 18.86 -2.13
N MET A 82 -5.85 19.24 -1.10
CA MET A 82 -5.28 19.55 0.22
C MET A 82 -4.88 18.30 1.02
N THR A 83 -5.55 17.17 0.81
CA THR A 83 -5.40 15.95 1.60
C THR A 83 -4.92 14.73 0.81
N SER A 84 -4.62 14.92 -0.49
CA SER A 84 -4.20 13.81 -1.38
C SER A 84 -2.87 13.18 -1.00
N LYS A 85 -2.02 13.93 -0.27
CA LYS A 85 -0.67 13.48 0.14
C LYS A 85 0.13 12.86 -1.02
N LEU A 86 0.08 13.50 -2.23
CA LEU A 86 0.69 12.94 -3.45
C LEU A 86 2.17 12.64 -3.26
N LYS A 87 2.91 13.49 -2.57
CA LYS A 87 4.32 13.26 -2.26
C LYS A 87 4.52 11.95 -1.48
N PHE A 88 3.78 11.77 -0.40
CA PHE A 88 3.84 10.56 0.41
C PHE A 88 3.50 9.30 -0.41
N ARG A 89 2.47 9.38 -1.27
CA ARG A 89 2.09 8.26 -2.15
C ARG A 89 3.17 7.93 -3.18
N LEU A 90 3.82 8.94 -3.75
CA LEU A 90 4.92 8.73 -4.67
C LEU A 90 6.18 8.21 -3.97
N GLU A 91 6.48 8.68 -2.75
CA GLU A 91 7.55 8.11 -1.92
C GLU A 91 7.28 6.64 -1.60
N TYR A 92 6.03 6.32 -1.26
CA TYR A 92 5.59 4.95 -1.04
C TYR A 92 5.77 4.09 -2.29
N LEU A 93 5.27 4.51 -3.46
CA LEU A 93 5.43 3.80 -4.73
C LEU A 93 6.89 3.61 -5.11
N TRP A 94 7.71 4.63 -4.93
CA TRP A 94 9.14 4.52 -5.24
C TRP A 94 9.83 3.49 -4.36
N ARG A 95 9.63 3.55 -3.06
CA ARG A 95 10.22 2.58 -2.12
C ARG A 95 9.76 1.16 -2.43
N SER A 96 8.45 0.97 -2.71
CA SER A 96 7.89 -0.34 -3.04
C SER A 96 8.48 -0.99 -4.28
N CYS A 97 8.88 -0.17 -5.23
CA CYS A 97 9.35 -0.67 -6.52
C CYS A 97 10.88 -0.78 -6.62
N CYS A 98 11.63 -0.13 -5.73
CA CYS A 98 13.08 0.04 -5.89
C CYS A 98 13.92 -0.46 -4.70
N CYS A 99 13.29 -0.82 -3.57
CA CYS A 99 14.01 -1.24 -2.39
C CYS A 99 13.68 -2.69 -2.02
N ASP A 100 14.64 -3.38 -1.43
CA ASP A 100 14.40 -4.70 -0.83
C ASP A 100 13.29 -4.63 0.22
N ILE A 101 12.40 -5.61 0.24
CA ILE A 101 11.28 -5.70 1.20
C ILE A 101 11.79 -5.63 2.64
N ALA A 102 12.92 -6.24 2.94
CA ALA A 102 13.52 -6.22 4.28
C ALA A 102 13.90 -4.81 4.75
N SER A 103 14.21 -3.89 3.83
CA SER A 103 14.58 -2.50 4.13
C SER A 103 13.38 -1.55 4.22
N GLN A 104 12.17 -2.02 3.96
CA GLN A 104 10.96 -1.23 4.00
C GLN A 104 10.43 -1.06 5.44
N SER A 105 9.55 -0.07 5.65
CA SER A 105 8.86 0.08 6.93
C SER A 105 7.93 -1.10 7.20
N ASP A 106 7.63 -1.34 8.48
CA ASP A 106 6.79 -2.45 8.91
C ASP A 106 5.38 -2.37 8.30
N LEU A 107 4.78 -1.19 8.25
CA LEU A 107 3.49 -0.96 7.61
C LEU A 107 3.53 -1.31 6.12
N PHE A 108 4.66 -1.02 5.49
CA PHE A 108 4.85 -1.34 4.09
C PHE A 108 4.94 -2.85 3.87
N ARG A 109 5.74 -3.54 4.69
CA ARG A 109 5.88 -4.99 4.66
C ARG A 109 4.53 -5.68 4.93
N LEU A 110 3.73 -5.14 5.88
CA LEU A 110 2.38 -5.61 6.13
C LEU A 110 1.46 -5.44 4.92
N THR A 111 1.56 -4.31 4.23
CA THR A 111 0.77 -4.09 3.00
C THR A 111 1.09 -5.13 1.94
N TYR A 112 2.37 -5.45 1.72
CA TYR A 112 2.75 -6.51 0.78
C TYR A 112 2.26 -7.89 1.21
N ALA A 113 2.40 -8.22 2.49
CA ALA A 113 1.90 -9.48 3.01
C ALA A 113 0.39 -9.62 2.79
N THR A 114 -0.37 -8.55 3.04
CA THR A 114 -1.84 -8.57 2.83
C THR A 114 -2.23 -8.62 1.36
N GLU A 115 -1.50 -7.98 0.46
CA GLU A 115 -1.74 -8.10 -0.98
C GLU A 115 -1.42 -9.52 -1.48
N LEU A 116 -0.32 -10.13 -1.03
CA LEU A 116 -0.01 -11.52 -1.37
C LEU A 116 -1.10 -12.48 -0.86
N LEU A 117 -1.64 -12.28 0.33
CA LEU A 117 -2.76 -13.07 0.84
C LEU A 117 -3.99 -12.95 -0.09
N LYS A 118 -4.30 -11.75 -0.58
CA LYS A 118 -5.39 -11.54 -1.55
C LYS A 118 -5.15 -12.29 -2.86
N ASP A 119 -3.92 -12.26 -3.38
CA ASP A 119 -3.53 -13.02 -4.57
C ASP A 119 -3.67 -14.54 -4.36
N LEU A 120 -3.51 -15.00 -3.11
CA LEU A 120 -3.75 -16.39 -2.70
C LEU A 120 -5.23 -16.71 -2.42
N GLY A 121 -6.14 -15.78 -2.71
CA GLY A 121 -7.59 -15.96 -2.60
C GLY A 121 -8.18 -15.61 -1.23
N TRP A 122 -7.45 -14.91 -0.37
CA TRP A 122 -7.96 -14.40 0.90
C TRP A 122 -8.74 -13.09 0.71
N ASP A 123 -9.74 -12.90 1.55
CA ASP A 123 -10.43 -11.62 1.69
C ASP A 123 -9.87 -10.83 2.88
N SER A 124 -9.88 -9.49 2.77
CA SER A 124 -9.42 -8.60 3.84
C SER A 124 -10.50 -7.58 4.19
N VAL A 125 -10.83 -7.48 5.47
CA VAL A 125 -11.90 -6.59 5.93
C VAL A 125 -11.39 -5.69 7.07
N VAL A 126 -11.43 -4.38 6.83
CA VAL A 126 -11.16 -3.38 7.88
C VAL A 126 -12.49 -3.01 8.55
N LEU A 127 -12.56 -3.16 9.86
CA LEU A 127 -13.75 -2.93 10.66
C LEU A 127 -13.61 -1.68 11.54
N SER A 128 -14.75 -1.07 11.87
CA SER A 128 -14.81 -0.16 13.03
C SER A 128 -14.76 -0.96 14.34
N ASP A 129 -14.34 -0.31 15.44
CA ASP A 129 -14.24 -0.96 16.76
C ASP A 129 -15.58 -1.54 17.22
N GLU A 130 -16.70 -0.87 16.95
CA GLU A 130 -18.03 -1.40 17.27
C GLU A 130 -18.37 -2.69 16.52
N ARG A 131 -18.03 -2.76 15.23
CA ARG A 131 -18.24 -3.96 14.40
C ARG A 131 -17.34 -5.10 14.84
N TRP A 132 -16.11 -4.79 15.21
CA TRP A 132 -15.16 -5.73 15.75
C TRP A 132 -15.68 -6.38 17.02
N GLN A 133 -16.15 -5.59 18.01
CA GLN A 133 -16.72 -6.10 19.25
C GLN A 133 -17.95 -7.00 19.01
N LYS A 134 -18.83 -6.59 18.10
CA LYS A 134 -20.00 -7.39 17.69
C LYS A 134 -19.61 -8.71 17.01
N MET A 135 -18.51 -8.71 16.24
CA MET A 135 -18.01 -9.91 15.57
C MET A 135 -17.43 -10.91 16.57
N ILE A 136 -16.60 -10.44 17.52
CA ILE A 136 -15.99 -11.30 18.54
C ILE A 136 -17.06 -11.91 19.47
N ALA A 137 -18.12 -11.15 19.82
CA ALA A 137 -19.21 -11.61 20.67
C ALA A 137 -20.12 -12.65 20.00
N LYS A 138 -20.10 -12.76 18.67
CA LYS A 138 -20.83 -13.77 17.92
C LYS A 138 -19.94 -15.00 17.72
N LYS A 139 -20.54 -16.20 17.76
CA LYS A 139 -19.84 -17.45 17.42
C LYS A 139 -19.16 -17.32 16.05
N PRO A 140 -17.99 -17.99 15.85
CA PRO A 140 -17.19 -17.85 14.66
C PRO A 140 -18.04 -18.04 13.40
N ILE A 141 -17.98 -17.05 12.51
CA ILE A 141 -18.61 -17.11 11.20
C ILE A 141 -17.77 -18.07 10.37
N VAL A 142 -18.38 -19.14 9.87
CA VAL A 142 -17.74 -20.00 8.87
C VAL A 142 -17.85 -19.27 7.54
N THR A 143 -16.74 -18.76 7.03
CA THR A 143 -16.68 -18.15 5.70
C THR A 143 -16.24 -19.19 4.68
N ALA A 144 -16.85 -19.16 3.49
CA ALA A 144 -16.44 -20.03 2.39
C ALA A 144 -15.08 -19.62 1.79
N ILE A 145 -14.67 -18.38 2.00
CA ILE A 145 -13.42 -17.79 1.53
C ILE A 145 -12.56 -17.47 2.75
N PRO A 146 -11.27 -17.83 2.75
CA PRO A 146 -10.36 -17.43 3.81
C PRO A 146 -10.38 -15.90 3.97
N THR A 147 -10.57 -15.43 5.20
CA THR A 147 -10.78 -14.00 5.45
C THR A 147 -10.03 -13.58 6.71
N PHE A 148 -9.39 -12.42 6.66
CA PHE A 148 -8.83 -11.80 7.86
C PHE A 148 -9.45 -10.43 8.11
N TYR A 149 -9.65 -10.11 9.36
CA TYR A 149 -10.25 -8.87 9.83
C TYR A 149 -9.26 -8.11 10.69
N VAL A 150 -9.29 -6.79 10.61
CA VAL A 150 -8.49 -5.88 11.45
C VAL A 150 -9.30 -4.62 11.72
N THR A 151 -9.03 -3.91 12.81
CA THR A 151 -9.70 -2.62 13.06
C THR A 151 -8.90 -1.46 12.48
N GLN A 152 -9.64 -0.39 12.07
CA GLN A 152 -9.01 0.86 11.62
C GLN A 152 -8.17 1.48 12.74
N SER A 153 -8.65 1.44 13.98
CA SER A 153 -7.94 1.96 15.16
C SER A 153 -6.64 1.23 15.42
N ALA A 154 -6.62 -0.13 15.33
CA ALA A 154 -5.41 -0.91 15.49
C ALA A 154 -4.36 -0.60 14.42
N LEU A 155 -4.78 -0.41 13.16
CA LEU A 155 -3.86 0.00 12.10
C LEU A 155 -3.32 1.42 12.31
N THR A 156 -4.17 2.35 12.76
CA THR A 156 -3.76 3.75 12.98
C THR A 156 -2.87 3.89 14.21
N GLY A 157 -3.18 3.17 15.29
CA GLY A 157 -2.41 3.20 16.54
C GLY A 157 -1.19 2.29 16.55
N GLY A 158 -1.18 1.24 15.73
CA GLY A 158 -0.10 0.26 15.66
C GLY A 158 1.14 0.72 14.92
N PHE A 159 1.04 1.79 14.11
CA PHE A 159 2.14 2.28 13.29
C PHE A 159 2.33 3.79 13.45
N SER A 160 3.60 4.21 13.50
CA SER A 160 4.01 5.62 13.46
C SER A 160 3.84 6.23 12.05
N ASP A 161 3.97 7.55 11.95
CA ASP A 161 3.83 8.28 10.67
C ASP A 161 4.86 7.86 9.60
N ASP A 162 6.03 7.35 10.00
CA ASP A 162 7.06 6.78 9.13
C ASP A 162 6.84 5.28 8.82
N GLY A 163 5.78 4.70 9.37
CA GLY A 163 5.37 3.33 9.12
C GLY A 163 6.11 2.27 9.93
N LYS A 164 6.82 2.66 11.00
CA LYS A 164 7.39 1.72 11.95
C LYS A 164 6.28 1.19 12.86
N GLN A 165 6.26 -0.11 13.13
CA GLN A 165 5.32 -0.67 14.08
C GLN A 165 5.71 -0.25 15.52
N ILE A 166 4.76 0.32 16.25
CA ILE A 166 4.95 0.84 17.62
C ILE A 166 4.10 0.12 18.66
N ASP A 167 3.05 -0.57 18.22
CA ASP A 167 2.20 -1.38 19.09
C ASP A 167 1.75 -2.65 18.36
N SER A 168 1.25 -3.62 19.10
CA SER A 168 0.72 -4.86 18.53
C SER A 168 -0.56 -4.61 17.74
N VAL A 169 -0.68 -5.30 16.59
CA VAL A 169 -1.89 -5.24 15.76
C VAL A 169 -2.59 -6.59 15.76
N ALA A 170 -3.83 -6.60 16.20
CA ALA A 170 -4.65 -7.80 16.28
C ALA A 170 -5.42 -8.06 14.99
N PHE A 171 -5.31 -9.27 14.47
CA PHE A 171 -6.09 -9.79 13.35
C PHE A 171 -6.98 -10.93 13.81
N TRP A 172 -8.20 -10.99 13.28
CA TRP A 172 -9.06 -12.16 13.38
C TRP A 172 -8.99 -12.93 12.08
N VAL A 173 -8.46 -14.16 12.13
CA VAL A 173 -8.09 -14.93 10.93
C VAL A 173 -8.98 -16.17 10.82
N LEU A 174 -9.76 -16.23 9.75
CA LEU A 174 -10.62 -17.36 9.41
C LEU A 174 -10.09 -18.02 8.13
N GLY A 175 -9.38 -19.13 8.27
CA GLY A 175 -8.73 -19.84 7.18
C GLY A 175 -7.52 -20.63 7.65
N ASP A 176 -6.61 -20.92 6.73
CA ASP A 176 -5.37 -21.64 7.03
C ASP A 176 -4.40 -20.76 7.83
N LYS A 177 -4.33 -21.00 9.14
CA LYS A 177 -3.45 -20.28 10.07
C LYS A 177 -1.97 -20.44 9.71
N ALA A 178 -1.57 -21.59 9.18
CA ALA A 178 -0.18 -21.83 8.81
C ALA A 178 0.21 -20.99 7.59
N GLN A 179 -0.62 -20.96 6.55
CA GLN A 179 -0.43 -20.12 5.37
C GLN A 179 -0.38 -18.63 5.74
N PHE A 180 -1.30 -18.15 6.58
CA PHE A 180 -1.30 -16.76 7.04
C PHE A 180 0.01 -16.40 7.75
N SER A 181 0.42 -17.21 8.74
CA SER A 181 1.65 -17.00 9.50
C SER A 181 2.90 -17.04 8.62
N GLU A 182 2.95 -17.95 7.65
CA GLU A 182 4.07 -18.08 6.72
C GLU A 182 4.21 -16.84 5.85
N VAL A 183 3.12 -16.32 5.29
CA VAL A 183 3.14 -15.07 4.48
C VAL A 183 3.62 -13.88 5.31
N ILE A 184 3.16 -13.73 6.55
CA ILE A 184 3.63 -12.68 7.46
C ILE A 184 5.15 -12.78 7.68
N LYS A 185 5.66 -14.00 7.96
CA LYS A 185 7.09 -14.25 8.17
C LYS A 185 7.95 -13.99 6.93
N GLN A 186 7.47 -14.38 5.75
CA GLN A 186 8.16 -14.11 4.47
C GLN A 186 8.39 -12.61 4.21
N HIS A 187 7.55 -11.76 4.82
CA HIS A 187 7.69 -10.31 4.75
C HIS A 187 8.45 -9.72 5.95
N HIS A 188 9.25 -10.53 6.65
CA HIS A 188 10.05 -10.11 7.79
C HIS A 188 9.23 -9.44 8.91
N LEU A 189 8.00 -9.88 9.10
CA LEU A 189 7.13 -9.48 10.20
C LEU A 189 7.03 -10.61 11.21
N GLN A 190 6.79 -10.27 12.47
CA GLN A 190 6.65 -11.25 13.56
C GLN A 190 5.24 -11.21 14.15
N GLY A 191 4.75 -12.37 14.53
CA GLY A 191 3.48 -12.48 15.22
C GLY A 191 3.15 -13.91 15.59
N GLU A 192 2.12 -14.07 16.38
CA GLU A 192 1.70 -15.35 16.94
C GLU A 192 0.18 -15.49 16.97
N PHE A 193 -0.30 -16.72 16.84
CA PHE A 193 -1.69 -17.03 17.07
C PHE A 193 -1.95 -17.27 18.56
N ASP A 194 -3.13 -16.84 19.00
CA ASP A 194 -3.68 -17.27 20.28
C ASP A 194 -4.03 -18.77 20.22
N ASP A 195 -3.77 -19.54 21.30
CA ASP A 195 -4.02 -20.97 21.33
C ASP A 195 -5.52 -21.31 21.28
N ALA A 196 -6.37 -20.44 21.82
CA ALA A 196 -7.79 -20.68 21.99
C ALA A 196 -8.67 -20.01 20.91
N LEU A 197 -8.20 -18.96 20.28
CA LEU A 197 -8.98 -18.12 19.36
C LEU A 197 -8.32 -18.01 17.96
N PRO A 198 -9.08 -17.71 16.92
CA PRO A 198 -8.52 -17.41 15.60
C PRO A 198 -7.91 -15.98 15.57
N HIS A 199 -7.20 -15.65 16.62
CA HIS A 199 -6.63 -14.32 16.86
C HIS A 199 -5.12 -14.38 16.58
N TYR A 200 -4.67 -13.58 15.64
CA TYR A 200 -3.26 -13.41 15.33
C TYR A 200 -2.81 -12.05 15.81
N ARG A 201 -1.74 -11.99 16.57
CA ARG A 201 -1.16 -10.77 17.08
C ARG A 201 0.16 -10.49 16.36
N LEU A 202 0.18 -9.46 15.54
CA LEU A 202 1.40 -8.95 14.94
C LEU A 202 2.16 -8.13 16.00
N LEU A 203 3.43 -8.43 16.18
CA LEU A 203 4.27 -7.85 17.23
C LEU A 203 5.29 -6.88 16.64
N PRO A 204 5.59 -5.76 17.29
CA PRO A 204 6.70 -4.87 16.89
C PRO A 204 8.04 -5.62 17.03
N LEU A 205 8.95 -5.34 16.10
CA LEU A 205 10.33 -5.85 16.08
C LEU A 205 11.22 -5.09 17.05
#